data_68b7acc518e7a04e74077ec68fa8e948
#
_entry.id   68b7acc518e7a04e74077ec68fa8e948
#
_cell.length_a   1.000
_cell.length_b   1.000
_cell.length_c   1.000
_cell.angle_alpha   90.00
_cell.angle_beta   90.00
_cell.angle_gamma   90.00
#
_symmetry.space_group_name_H-M   'P 1'
#
loop_
_entity.id
_entity.type
_entity.pdbx_description
1 polymer ?
#
loop_
_entity_poly.entity_id
_entity_poly.type
_entity_poly.pdbx_seq_one_letter_code
_entity_poly.pdbx_strand_id
1 'polypeptide(L)'
;MQPKEILKEHIMKTVSLTDDQFDYIFSRFTHQSYKKGQVLIAEGEKVDREYFVLDGCLKSFFINDDLKMFILQFAMPTWWASDYCALYSGEKATVSVDCIADAEVLCLSNAGREEMCKEIHEVEHFFRWRTNRGYVASQKRLLSLMNNDTKHRYEELMTLYPALYNMVPKQLIAAYLGVSRETLSRLYQS
;
A
#
# COMPACT_ATOMS: atom_id res chain seq x y z
N MET A 1 -5.66 -8.01 -18.19
CA MET A 1 -6.52 -8.85 -17.31
C MET A 1 -7.64 -7.99 -16.77
N GLN A 2 -8.86 -8.53 -16.64
CA GLN A 2 -9.98 -7.75 -16.10
C GLN A 2 -9.78 -7.50 -14.59
N PRO A 3 -10.23 -6.34 -14.03
CA PRO A 3 -10.11 -6.05 -12.60
C PRO A 3 -10.60 -7.17 -11.68
N LYS A 4 -11.70 -7.82 -12.06
CA LYS A 4 -12.29 -8.94 -11.34
C LYS A 4 -11.35 -10.15 -11.27
N GLU A 5 -10.67 -10.48 -12.37
CA GLU A 5 -9.73 -11.59 -12.44
C GLU A 5 -8.49 -11.36 -11.61
N ILE A 6 -7.93 -10.13 -11.64
CA ILE A 6 -6.75 -9.76 -10.84
C ILE A 6 -7.05 -9.92 -9.35
N LEU A 7 -8.19 -9.41 -8.89
CA LEU A 7 -8.58 -9.54 -7.49
C LEU A 7 -8.84 -11.00 -7.12
N LYS A 8 -9.51 -11.78 -8.01
CA LYS A 8 -9.79 -13.20 -7.77
C LYS A 8 -8.51 -13.99 -7.59
N GLU A 9 -7.57 -13.86 -8.51
CA GLU A 9 -6.27 -14.52 -8.40
C GLU A 9 -5.51 -14.12 -7.14
N HIS A 10 -5.59 -12.85 -6.75
CA HIS A 10 -4.92 -12.36 -5.53
C HIS A 10 -5.50 -13.00 -4.27
N ILE A 11 -6.83 -13.05 -4.12
CA ILE A 11 -7.50 -13.62 -2.95
C ILE A 11 -7.33 -15.15 -2.90
N MET A 12 -7.49 -15.81 -4.05
CA MET A 12 -7.43 -17.27 -4.14
C MET A 12 -6.03 -17.85 -3.96
N LYS A 13 -4.98 -17.04 -3.89
CA LYS A 13 -3.64 -17.49 -3.40
C LYS A 13 -3.64 -17.89 -1.93
N THR A 14 -4.63 -17.43 -1.17
CA THR A 14 -4.69 -17.63 0.28
C THR A 14 -5.88 -18.49 0.71
N VAL A 15 -7.02 -18.36 0.03
CA VAL A 15 -8.27 -19.02 0.38
C VAL A 15 -8.96 -19.57 -0.87
N SER A 16 -9.82 -20.57 -0.70
CA SER A 16 -10.67 -21.10 -1.78
C SER A 16 -12.08 -20.52 -1.64
N LEU A 17 -12.62 -20.02 -2.75
CA LEU A 17 -13.97 -19.43 -2.81
C LEU A 17 -14.74 -20.07 -3.97
N THR A 18 -16.06 -20.20 -3.81
CA THR A 18 -16.95 -20.50 -4.93
C THR A 18 -17.11 -19.26 -5.82
N ASP A 19 -17.58 -19.44 -7.06
CA ASP A 19 -17.81 -18.31 -7.97
C ASP A 19 -18.86 -17.35 -7.40
N ASP A 20 -19.95 -17.85 -6.80
CA ASP A 20 -20.98 -17.02 -6.16
C ASP A 20 -20.45 -16.21 -4.98
N GLN A 21 -19.61 -16.80 -4.13
CA GLN A 21 -18.94 -16.09 -3.04
C GLN A 21 -18.04 -14.99 -3.59
N PHE A 22 -17.27 -15.29 -4.65
CA PHE A 22 -16.40 -14.28 -5.23
C PHE A 22 -17.18 -13.16 -5.93
N ASP A 23 -18.30 -13.46 -6.58
CA ASP A 23 -19.16 -12.47 -7.22
C ASP A 23 -19.76 -11.51 -6.17
N TYR A 24 -20.19 -12.05 -5.03
CA TYR A 24 -20.61 -11.23 -3.89
C TYR A 24 -19.49 -10.34 -3.38
N ILE A 25 -18.27 -10.89 -3.17
CA ILE A 25 -17.10 -10.12 -2.73
C ILE A 25 -16.83 -9.00 -3.71
N PHE A 26 -16.74 -9.29 -5.00
CA PHE A 26 -16.41 -8.31 -6.03
C PHE A 26 -17.46 -7.19 -6.12
N SER A 27 -18.74 -7.48 -5.84
CA SER A 27 -19.81 -6.48 -5.81
C SER A 27 -19.62 -5.38 -4.75
N ARG A 28 -18.76 -5.61 -3.73
CA ARG A 28 -18.45 -4.64 -2.67
C ARG A 28 -17.31 -3.70 -3.05
N PHE A 29 -16.67 -3.93 -4.19
CA PHE A 29 -15.60 -3.09 -4.71
C PHE A 29 -16.12 -2.09 -5.75
N THR A 30 -15.52 -0.90 -5.75
CA THR A 30 -15.73 0.12 -6.80
C THR A 30 -14.43 0.33 -7.54
N HIS A 31 -14.46 0.20 -8.86
CA HIS A 31 -13.31 0.50 -9.73
C HIS A 31 -13.17 2.00 -9.92
N GLN A 32 -11.96 2.54 -9.76
CA GLN A 32 -11.63 3.96 -9.94
C GLN A 32 -10.27 4.14 -10.60
N SER A 33 -10.17 5.20 -11.40
CA SER A 33 -8.95 5.63 -12.10
C SER A 33 -8.48 6.95 -11.51
N TYR A 34 -7.18 7.07 -11.27
CA TYR A 34 -6.54 8.27 -10.75
C TYR A 34 -5.37 8.67 -11.63
N LYS A 35 -5.17 9.99 -11.80
CA LYS A 35 -4.03 10.55 -12.49
C LYS A 35 -2.84 10.72 -11.54
N LYS A 36 -1.63 10.68 -12.09
CA LYS A 36 -0.40 11.02 -11.36
C LYS A 36 -0.57 12.30 -10.54
N GLY A 37 -0.21 12.25 -9.27
CA GLY A 37 -0.30 13.35 -8.31
C GLY A 37 -1.68 13.56 -7.69
N GLN A 38 -2.72 12.82 -8.12
CA GLN A 38 -4.01 12.88 -7.43
C GLN A 38 -3.92 12.22 -6.05
N VAL A 39 -4.56 12.87 -5.08
CA VAL A 39 -4.63 12.44 -3.69
C VAL A 39 -5.88 11.59 -3.49
N LEU A 40 -5.72 10.40 -2.91
CA LEU A 40 -6.78 9.48 -2.54
C LEU A 40 -7.20 9.64 -1.08
N ILE A 41 -6.22 9.92 -0.21
CA ILE A 41 -6.42 10.24 1.21
C ILE A 41 -5.54 11.45 1.50
N ALA A 42 -6.11 12.53 2.04
CA ALA A 42 -5.36 13.67 2.54
C ALA A 42 -5.23 13.61 4.06
N GLU A 43 -4.07 13.98 4.60
CA GLU A 43 -3.85 14.13 6.02
C GLU A 43 -4.93 15.04 6.64
N GLY A 44 -5.46 14.66 7.80
CA GLY A 44 -6.54 15.35 8.49
C GLY A 44 -7.95 15.03 8.01
N GLU A 45 -8.13 14.27 6.95
CA GLU A 45 -9.44 13.81 6.48
C GLU A 45 -9.90 12.52 7.17
N LYS A 46 -11.18 12.20 7.04
CA LYS A 46 -11.74 10.92 7.50
C LYS A 46 -11.39 9.81 6.51
N VAL A 47 -10.95 8.67 7.02
CA VAL A 47 -10.65 7.48 6.22
C VAL A 47 -11.72 6.41 6.46
N ASP A 48 -12.37 5.98 5.39
CA ASP A 48 -13.44 4.98 5.45
C ASP A 48 -13.22 3.78 4.49
N ARG A 49 -12.09 3.76 3.78
CA ARG A 49 -11.80 2.79 2.72
C ARG A 49 -10.33 2.48 2.56
N GLU A 50 -10.07 1.37 1.89
CA GLU A 50 -8.76 0.96 1.43
C GLU A 50 -8.77 0.72 -0.08
N TYR A 51 -7.60 0.73 -0.70
CA TYR A 51 -7.41 0.67 -2.14
C TYR A 51 -6.54 -0.52 -2.51
N PHE A 52 -7.05 -1.40 -3.38
CA PHE A 52 -6.28 -2.47 -4.02
C PHE A 52 -5.80 -1.97 -5.38
N VAL A 53 -4.48 -1.93 -5.59
CA VAL A 53 -3.87 -1.42 -6.81
C VAL A 53 -3.95 -2.48 -7.91
N LEU A 54 -4.57 -2.14 -9.02
CA LEU A 54 -4.64 -2.96 -10.23
C LEU A 54 -3.48 -2.66 -11.17
N ASP A 55 -3.19 -1.36 -11.35
CA ASP A 55 -2.10 -0.84 -12.17
C ASP A 55 -1.59 0.49 -11.59
N GLY A 56 -0.35 0.87 -11.96
CA GLY A 56 0.28 2.10 -11.46
C GLY A 56 0.98 1.92 -10.11
N CYS A 57 1.17 3.02 -9.39
CA CYS A 57 1.85 3.02 -8.10
C CYS A 57 1.35 4.15 -7.20
N LEU A 58 1.02 3.80 -5.96
CA LEU A 58 0.65 4.75 -4.90
C LEU A 58 1.80 4.88 -3.90
N LYS A 59 1.82 5.99 -3.15
CA LYS A 59 2.62 6.15 -1.94
C LYS A 59 1.79 6.61 -0.77
N SER A 60 2.08 6.08 0.42
CA SER A 60 1.60 6.62 1.70
C SER A 60 2.73 7.39 2.35
N PHE A 61 2.50 8.65 2.72
CA PHE A 61 3.54 9.55 3.20
C PHE A 61 3.00 10.59 4.18
N PHE A 62 3.90 11.17 4.96
CA PHE A 62 3.63 12.38 5.73
C PHE A 62 4.74 13.41 5.49
N ILE A 63 4.45 14.67 5.79
CA ILE A 63 5.39 15.79 5.73
C ILE A 63 5.53 16.33 7.15
N ASN A 64 6.76 16.36 7.69
CA ASN A 64 7.00 16.90 9.02
C ASN A 64 7.05 18.45 9.03
N ASP A 65 7.21 19.04 10.20
CA ASP A 65 7.25 20.51 10.41
C ASP A 65 8.40 21.19 9.63
N ASP A 66 9.49 20.46 9.35
CA ASP A 66 10.61 20.93 8.51
C ASP A 66 10.33 20.80 7.00
N LEU A 67 9.10 20.53 6.59
CA LEU A 67 8.68 20.29 5.21
C LEU A 67 9.39 19.09 4.55
N LYS A 68 9.92 18.17 5.31
CA LYS A 68 10.55 16.95 4.82
C LYS A 68 9.52 15.84 4.67
N MET A 69 9.46 15.25 3.47
CA MET A 69 8.61 14.10 3.18
C MET A 69 9.25 12.80 3.67
N PHE A 70 8.44 11.99 4.34
CA PHE A 70 8.75 10.60 4.71
C PHE A 70 7.72 9.67 4.12
N ILE A 71 8.17 8.63 3.42
CA ILE A 71 7.29 7.65 2.80
C ILE A 71 7.22 6.41 3.68
N LEU A 72 5.99 6.03 4.04
CA LEU A 72 5.71 4.83 4.82
C LEU A 72 5.65 3.59 3.93
N GLN A 73 5.00 3.72 2.76
CA GLN A 73 4.74 2.60 1.88
C GLN A 73 4.68 3.06 0.43
N PHE A 74 5.17 2.22 -0.47
CA PHE A 74 4.76 2.19 -1.87
C PHE A 74 3.74 1.07 -2.04
N ALA A 75 2.71 1.29 -2.84
CA ALA A 75 1.75 0.25 -3.20
C ALA A 75 1.76 0.07 -4.72
N MET A 76 2.27 -1.08 -5.17
CA MET A 76 2.37 -1.53 -6.56
C MET A 76 1.16 -2.43 -6.91
N PRO A 77 1.01 -2.87 -8.17
CA PRO A 77 -0.05 -3.81 -8.55
C PRO A 77 -0.15 -5.01 -7.61
N THR A 78 -1.37 -5.38 -7.23
CA THR A 78 -1.74 -6.38 -6.22
C THR A 78 -1.46 -6.02 -4.76
N TRP A 79 -1.04 -4.78 -4.49
CA TRP A 79 -0.86 -4.29 -3.13
C TRP A 79 -2.05 -3.45 -2.68
N TRP A 80 -2.13 -3.27 -1.36
CA TRP A 80 -3.17 -2.49 -0.72
C TRP A 80 -2.59 -1.24 -0.09
N ALA A 81 -3.35 -0.14 -0.16
CA ALA A 81 -3.00 1.15 0.44
C ALA A 81 -4.17 1.74 1.21
N SER A 82 -3.88 2.32 2.36
CA SER A 82 -4.78 3.18 3.15
C SER A 82 -3.94 3.87 4.23
N ASP A 83 -4.53 4.78 4.98
CA ASP A 83 -4.09 5.06 6.35
C ASP A 83 -4.80 4.07 7.29
N TYR A 84 -4.15 2.97 7.60
CA TYR A 84 -4.73 1.92 8.45
C TYR A 84 -4.89 2.34 9.90
N CYS A 85 -4.09 3.33 10.37
CA CYS A 85 -4.29 3.91 11.70
C CYS A 85 -5.66 4.59 11.75
N ALA A 86 -5.91 5.54 10.87
CA ALA A 86 -7.18 6.26 10.81
C ALA A 86 -8.37 5.34 10.46
N LEU A 87 -8.17 4.40 9.52
CA LEU A 87 -9.23 3.47 9.08
C LEU A 87 -9.79 2.63 10.24
N TYR A 88 -8.94 2.20 11.16
CA TYR A 88 -9.35 1.31 12.26
C TYR A 88 -9.57 2.02 13.59
N SER A 89 -8.94 3.17 13.86
CA SER A 89 -9.19 3.96 15.06
C SER A 89 -10.43 4.85 14.93
N GLY A 90 -10.83 5.17 13.70
CA GLY A 90 -11.87 6.16 13.42
C GLY A 90 -11.41 7.61 13.59
N GLU A 91 -10.11 7.82 13.81
CA GLU A 91 -9.49 9.13 13.86
C GLU A 91 -9.28 9.71 12.46
N LYS A 92 -8.79 10.96 12.40
CA LYS A 92 -8.40 11.59 11.14
C LYS A 92 -7.10 11.00 10.60
N ALA A 93 -6.94 11.05 9.27
CA ALA A 93 -5.73 10.58 8.60
C ALA A 93 -4.47 11.26 9.15
N THR A 94 -3.48 10.46 9.44
CA THR A 94 -2.14 10.87 9.89
C THR A 94 -1.14 10.87 8.74
N VAL A 95 -1.51 10.28 7.62
CA VAL A 95 -0.72 10.23 6.39
C VAL A 95 -1.59 10.52 5.18
N SER A 96 -0.96 11.04 4.14
CA SER A 96 -1.59 11.18 2.82
C SER A 96 -1.29 9.96 1.94
N VAL A 97 -2.20 9.62 1.03
CA VAL A 97 -2.02 8.63 -0.03
C VAL A 97 -2.25 9.28 -1.37
N ASP A 98 -1.26 9.25 -2.28
CA ASP A 98 -1.37 9.80 -3.63
C ASP A 98 -0.75 8.89 -4.70
N CYS A 99 -0.97 9.25 -5.97
CA CYS A 99 -0.48 8.52 -7.14
C CYS A 99 0.91 9.00 -7.57
N ILE A 100 1.88 8.09 -7.64
CA ILE A 100 3.21 8.34 -8.25
C ILE A 100 3.11 8.32 -9.78
N ALA A 101 2.24 7.46 -10.32
CA ALA A 101 1.89 7.34 -11.74
C ALA A 101 0.37 7.27 -11.88
N ASP A 102 -0.16 7.36 -13.10
CA ASP A 102 -1.58 7.05 -13.35
C ASP A 102 -1.88 5.67 -12.76
N ALA A 103 -3.00 5.51 -12.09
CA ALA A 103 -3.31 4.28 -11.36
C ALA A 103 -4.77 3.87 -11.54
N GLU A 104 -4.97 2.55 -11.62
CA GLU A 104 -6.26 1.88 -11.56
C GLU A 104 -6.36 1.14 -10.24
N VAL A 105 -7.46 1.33 -9.51
CA VAL A 105 -7.64 0.73 -8.19
C VAL A 105 -9.05 0.17 -7.99
N LEU A 106 -9.16 -0.81 -7.12
CA LEU A 106 -10.44 -1.22 -6.54
C LEU A 106 -10.53 -0.66 -5.13
N CYS A 107 -11.61 0.10 -4.88
CA CYS A 107 -11.88 0.71 -3.57
C CYS A 107 -12.82 -0.19 -2.77
N LEU A 108 -12.47 -0.46 -1.53
CA LEU A 108 -13.28 -1.22 -0.59
C LEU A 108 -13.54 -0.39 0.67
N SER A 109 -14.80 -0.15 0.99
CA SER A 109 -15.15 0.52 2.25
C SER A 109 -14.91 -0.40 3.44
N ASN A 110 -14.56 0.17 4.60
CA ASN A 110 -14.41 -0.59 5.83
C ASN A 110 -15.71 -1.31 6.22
N ALA A 111 -16.85 -0.65 6.04
CA ALA A 111 -18.18 -1.27 6.28
C ALA A 111 -18.40 -2.49 5.37
N GLY A 112 -18.13 -2.38 4.07
CA GLY A 112 -18.28 -3.50 3.12
C GLY A 112 -17.32 -4.65 3.45
N ARG A 113 -16.09 -4.34 3.89
CA ARG A 113 -15.17 -5.37 4.37
C ARG A 113 -15.69 -6.10 5.60
N GLU A 114 -16.20 -5.37 6.61
CA GLU A 114 -16.74 -5.96 7.83
C GLU A 114 -17.98 -6.83 7.56
N GLU A 115 -18.83 -6.42 6.61
CA GLU A 115 -19.98 -7.24 6.19
C GLU A 115 -19.52 -8.57 5.57
N MET A 116 -18.60 -8.51 4.60
CA MET A 116 -18.06 -9.72 3.95
C MET A 116 -17.38 -10.66 4.96
N CYS A 117 -16.60 -10.13 5.91
CA CYS A 117 -15.92 -10.92 6.93
C CYS A 117 -16.90 -11.62 7.87
N LYS A 118 -18.07 -11.02 8.15
CA LYS A 118 -19.13 -11.65 8.97
C LYS A 118 -19.84 -12.78 8.24
N GLU A 119 -19.99 -12.66 6.93
CA GLU A 119 -20.77 -13.61 6.12
C GLU A 119 -19.94 -14.77 5.56
N ILE A 120 -18.65 -14.53 5.26
CA ILE A 120 -17.79 -15.51 4.60
C ILE A 120 -16.49 -15.66 5.41
N HIS A 121 -16.35 -16.81 6.07
CA HIS A 121 -15.21 -17.12 6.93
C HIS A 121 -13.86 -17.05 6.18
N GLU A 122 -13.83 -17.47 4.91
CA GLU A 122 -12.65 -17.41 4.06
C GLU A 122 -12.18 -15.98 3.82
N VAL A 123 -13.12 -15.02 3.74
CA VAL A 123 -12.82 -13.59 3.60
C VAL A 123 -12.18 -13.05 4.88
N GLU A 124 -12.73 -13.38 6.05
CA GLU A 124 -12.10 -13.04 7.34
C GLU A 124 -10.68 -13.61 7.41
N HIS A 125 -10.51 -14.89 7.05
CA HIS A 125 -9.20 -15.53 7.03
C HIS A 125 -8.22 -14.77 6.10
N PHE A 126 -8.65 -14.40 4.88
CA PHE A 126 -7.84 -13.64 3.93
C PHE A 126 -7.39 -12.30 4.53
N PHE A 127 -8.30 -11.50 5.07
CA PHE A 127 -7.96 -10.19 5.63
C PHE A 127 -7.08 -10.30 6.88
N ARG A 128 -7.34 -11.24 7.76
CA ARG A 128 -6.48 -11.52 8.93
C ARG A 128 -5.06 -11.95 8.52
N TRP A 129 -4.95 -12.87 7.55
CA TRP A 129 -3.66 -13.29 7.00
C TRP A 129 -2.90 -12.11 6.38
N ARG A 130 -3.57 -11.31 5.57
CA ARG A 130 -3.00 -10.10 4.94
C ARG A 130 -2.51 -9.09 6.00
N THR A 131 -3.33 -8.81 7.01
CA THR A 131 -2.98 -7.87 8.09
C THR A 131 -1.76 -8.35 8.87
N ASN A 132 -1.70 -9.65 9.21
CA ASN A 132 -0.54 -10.23 9.89
C ASN A 132 0.74 -10.11 9.04
N ARG A 133 0.67 -10.33 7.74
CA ARG A 133 1.82 -10.14 6.85
C ARG A 133 2.25 -8.67 6.77
N GLY A 134 1.30 -7.74 6.70
CA GLY A 134 1.58 -6.31 6.75
C GLY A 134 2.27 -5.89 8.06
N TYR A 135 1.80 -6.41 9.19
CA TYR A 135 2.43 -6.17 10.49
C TYR A 135 3.89 -6.69 10.53
N VAL A 136 4.13 -7.93 10.07
CA VAL A 136 5.48 -8.49 9.99
C VAL A 136 6.39 -7.67 9.07
N ALA A 137 5.89 -7.22 7.92
CA ALA A 137 6.66 -6.37 7.00
C ALA A 137 7.01 -5.02 7.65
N SER A 138 6.06 -4.40 8.35
CA SER A 138 6.28 -3.14 9.09
C SER A 138 7.31 -3.31 10.21
N GLN A 139 7.24 -4.41 10.96
CA GLN A 139 8.20 -4.72 12.01
C GLN A 139 9.61 -4.93 11.45
N LYS A 140 9.76 -5.69 10.35
CA LYS A 140 11.05 -5.87 9.67
C LYS A 140 11.62 -4.54 9.21
N ARG A 141 10.80 -3.68 8.61
CA ARG A 141 11.22 -2.35 8.19
C ARG A 141 11.67 -1.48 9.36
N LEU A 142 10.94 -1.48 10.48
CA LEU A 142 11.32 -0.74 11.67
C LEU A 142 12.69 -1.19 12.19
N LEU A 143 12.92 -2.51 12.29
CA LEU A 143 14.21 -3.06 12.68
C LEU A 143 15.33 -2.68 11.70
N SER A 144 15.06 -2.70 10.40
CA SER A 144 16.02 -2.28 9.37
C SER A 144 16.38 -0.79 9.50
N LEU A 145 15.39 0.08 9.78
CA LEU A 145 15.64 1.51 10.04
C LEU A 145 16.48 1.76 11.29
N MET A 146 16.35 0.92 12.32
CA MET A 146 17.08 1.08 13.60
C MET A 146 18.50 0.49 13.55
N ASN A 147 18.71 -0.61 12.82
CA ASN A 147 19.96 -1.39 12.91
C ASN A 147 20.86 -1.26 11.68
N ASN A 148 20.30 -0.96 10.49
CA ASN A 148 21.02 -1.02 9.25
C ASN A 148 21.44 0.38 8.76
N ASP A 149 22.59 0.46 8.11
CA ASP A 149 22.97 1.67 7.39
C ASP A 149 22.15 1.87 6.10
N THR A 150 22.30 3.00 5.46
CA THR A 150 21.50 3.36 4.29
C THR A 150 21.77 2.44 3.09
N LYS A 151 23.01 1.97 2.93
CA LYS A 151 23.40 1.08 1.83
C LYS A 151 22.67 -0.26 1.96
N HIS A 152 22.73 -0.86 3.13
CA HIS A 152 22.06 -2.13 3.42
C HIS A 152 20.54 -2.02 3.25
N ARG A 153 19.91 -0.94 3.77
CA ARG A 153 18.45 -0.69 3.59
C ARG A 153 18.07 -0.55 2.12
N TYR A 154 18.93 0.09 1.32
CA TYR A 154 18.70 0.20 -0.11
C TYR A 154 18.80 -1.15 -0.83
N GLU A 155 19.84 -1.92 -0.55
CA GLU A 155 20.05 -3.25 -1.13
C GLU A 155 18.89 -4.20 -0.76
N GLU A 156 18.44 -4.17 0.51
CA GLU A 156 17.28 -4.92 0.98
C GLU A 156 15.99 -4.51 0.22
N LEU A 157 15.74 -3.21 0.06
CA LEU A 157 14.59 -2.71 -0.68
C LEU A 157 14.59 -3.18 -2.14
N MET A 158 15.74 -3.08 -2.81
CA MET A 158 15.87 -3.46 -4.22
C MET A 158 15.80 -4.98 -4.43
N THR A 159 16.27 -5.75 -3.46
CA THR A 159 16.16 -7.22 -3.46
C THR A 159 14.71 -7.66 -3.30
N LEU A 160 13.98 -7.04 -2.37
CA LEU A 160 12.58 -7.37 -2.10
C LEU A 160 11.64 -6.89 -3.22
N TYR A 161 11.95 -5.72 -3.81
CA TYR A 161 11.04 -5.03 -4.73
C TYR A 161 11.79 -4.45 -5.94
N PRO A 162 12.39 -5.28 -6.81
CA PRO A 162 13.20 -4.82 -7.93
C PRO A 162 12.43 -3.92 -8.91
N ALA A 163 11.10 -4.09 -9.02
CA ALA A 163 10.26 -3.26 -9.88
C ALA A 163 10.21 -1.79 -9.43
N LEU A 164 10.44 -1.48 -8.14
CA LEU A 164 10.46 -0.10 -7.64
C LEU A 164 11.50 0.78 -8.34
N TYR A 165 12.62 0.20 -8.74
CA TYR A 165 13.67 0.96 -9.43
C TYR A 165 13.18 1.66 -10.70
N ASN A 166 12.30 1.00 -11.45
CA ASN A 166 11.76 1.51 -12.70
C ASN A 166 10.48 2.35 -12.53
N MET A 167 9.76 2.14 -11.43
CA MET A 167 8.44 2.76 -11.20
C MET A 167 8.52 4.04 -10.35
N VAL A 168 9.55 4.14 -9.48
CA VAL A 168 9.59 5.18 -8.45
C VAL A 168 10.81 6.09 -8.64
N PRO A 169 10.64 7.42 -8.71
CA PRO A 169 11.75 8.37 -8.75
C PRO A 169 12.73 8.20 -7.58
N LYS A 170 14.02 8.30 -7.84
CA LYS A 170 15.09 8.17 -6.83
C LYS A 170 14.89 9.07 -5.60
N GLN A 171 14.31 10.26 -5.79
CA GLN A 171 13.99 11.18 -4.69
C GLN A 171 12.98 10.57 -3.71
N LEU A 172 11.96 9.85 -4.20
CA LEU A 172 10.99 9.17 -3.36
C LEU A 172 11.59 7.94 -2.69
N ILE A 173 12.50 7.22 -3.36
CA ILE A 173 13.27 6.13 -2.73
C ILE A 173 14.11 6.68 -1.57
N ALA A 174 14.78 7.83 -1.74
CA ALA A 174 15.51 8.49 -0.66
C ALA A 174 14.60 8.84 0.53
N ALA A 175 13.42 9.41 0.26
CA ALA A 175 12.41 9.72 1.28
C ALA A 175 11.91 8.46 2.01
N TYR A 176 11.76 7.33 1.31
CA TYR A 176 11.41 6.04 1.92
C TYR A 176 12.53 5.49 2.82
N LEU A 177 13.80 5.69 2.43
CA LEU A 177 14.96 5.26 3.20
C LEU A 177 15.32 6.25 4.35
N GLY A 178 14.62 7.39 4.45
CA GLY A 178 14.84 8.39 5.48
C GLY A 178 16.10 9.25 5.27
N VAL A 179 16.63 9.32 4.03
CA VAL A 179 17.87 10.05 3.70
C VAL A 179 17.62 11.13 2.65
N SER A 180 18.63 11.99 2.41
CA SER A 180 18.57 12.97 1.32
C SER A 180 18.86 12.29 -0.03
N ARG A 181 18.43 12.95 -1.12
CA ARG A 181 18.72 12.51 -2.50
C ARG A 181 20.23 12.44 -2.75
N GLU A 182 20.97 13.39 -2.22
CA GLU A 182 22.45 13.48 -2.34
C GLU A 182 23.12 12.29 -1.66
N THR A 183 22.67 11.93 -0.45
CA THR A 183 23.16 10.74 0.27
C THR A 183 22.92 9.47 -0.54
N LEU A 184 21.71 9.31 -1.07
CA LEU A 184 21.39 8.15 -1.92
C LEU A 184 22.25 8.14 -3.21
N SER A 185 22.43 9.30 -3.85
CA SER A 185 23.25 9.41 -5.08
C SER A 185 24.68 8.99 -4.89
N ARG A 186 25.30 9.31 -3.74
CA ARG A 186 26.68 8.90 -3.43
C ARG A 186 26.84 7.39 -3.29
N LEU A 187 25.82 6.70 -2.82
CA LEU A 187 25.82 5.23 -2.70
C LEU A 187 25.83 4.50 -4.06
N TYR A 188 25.37 5.17 -5.12
CA TYR A 188 25.38 4.61 -6.48
C TYR A 188 26.71 4.82 -7.23
N GLN A 189 27.57 5.71 -6.73
CA GLN A 189 28.84 6.04 -7.38
C GLN A 189 30.02 5.29 -6.77
N SER A 190 29.79 4.56 -5.70
CA SER A 190 30.74 3.69 -5.02
C SER A 190 30.46 2.21 -5.31
#